data_b3ca1e39c7b78a0e18db6b81070cad2a
#
_entry.id   b3ca1e39c7b78a0e18db6b81070cad2a
#
_cell.length_a   1.000
_cell.length_b   1.000
_cell.length_c   1.000
_cell.angle_alpha   90.00
_cell.angle_beta   90.00
_cell.angle_gamma   90.00
#
_symmetry.space_group_name_H-M   'P 1'
#
loop_
_entity.id
_entity.type
_entity.pdbx_description
1 polymer ?
#
loop_
_entity_poly.entity_id
_entity_poly.type
_entity_poly.pdbx_seq_one_letter_code
_entity_poly.pdbx_strand_id
1 'polypeptide(L)'
;MEWVLELSDDILQCASLVKQGDYERYRVIMTLDPKLRSDLFVLMAANIEISRAPWISRESLISEIRLRWWLEAIEEIESDKAVRRHFVTSPLENILNKSQTKLIKENITARSWDINTDPHLNEKELFNYIDCTSGNIWAVAAELLGASQKIGRLLGNAIGVVQYCKASNEFTERGRAPFPEPEEEIIQKFLQWGTIQLEEGLLEVKKLQKPENAIRRFVWDTSFYLKQFLRKPDYIKTSIKPTDTVRFFRFWIACLRF
;
A
#
# COMPACT_ATOMS: atom_id res chain seq x y z
N MET A 1 12.01 29.33 -17.95
CA MET A 1 11.73 29.79 -16.59
C MET A 1 11.53 28.54 -15.76
N GLU A 2 12.57 28.18 -15.04
CA GLU A 2 12.71 26.91 -14.30
C GLU A 2 11.75 26.88 -13.12
N TRP A 3 10.78 25.98 -13.18
CA TRP A 3 10.04 25.57 -11.99
C TRP A 3 10.84 24.45 -11.31
N VAL A 4 11.98 24.80 -10.73
CA VAL A 4 12.56 23.98 -9.67
C VAL A 4 11.68 24.23 -8.45
N LEU A 5 10.70 23.36 -8.23
CA LEU A 5 10.11 23.19 -6.91
C LEU A 5 11.28 22.81 -6.00
N GLU A 6 11.75 23.72 -5.16
CA GLU A 6 12.63 23.39 -4.04
C GLU A 6 11.83 22.47 -3.12
N LEU A 7 11.97 21.17 -3.36
CA LEU A 7 11.41 20.16 -2.46
C LEU A 7 12.11 20.32 -1.11
N SER A 8 11.34 20.39 -0.03
CA SER A 8 11.92 20.41 1.31
C SER A 8 12.76 19.15 1.54
N ASP A 9 13.79 19.25 2.39
CA ASP A 9 14.64 18.12 2.75
C ASP A 9 13.82 16.91 3.24
N ASP A 10 12.71 17.14 3.93
CA ASP A 10 11.81 16.09 4.40
C ASP A 10 11.17 15.32 3.23
N ILE A 11 10.71 16.00 2.19
CA ILE A 11 10.12 15.36 1.01
C ILE A 11 11.18 14.56 0.26
N LEU A 12 12.40 15.06 0.17
CA LEU A 12 13.52 14.32 -0.44
C LEU A 12 13.85 13.05 0.35
N GLN A 13 13.82 13.10 1.69
CA GLN A 13 13.98 11.95 2.55
C GLN A 13 12.83 10.95 2.36
N CYS A 14 11.58 11.41 2.27
CA CYS A 14 10.42 10.56 1.93
C CYS A 14 10.61 9.85 0.59
N ALA A 15 11.00 10.57 -0.47
CA ALA A 15 11.27 10.00 -1.78
C ALA A 15 12.41 8.96 -1.74
N SER A 16 13.48 9.24 -0.99
CA SER A 16 14.59 8.29 -0.78
C SER A 16 14.14 7.03 -0.06
N LEU A 17 13.32 7.17 1.00
CA LEU A 17 12.75 6.03 1.72
C LEU A 17 11.88 5.15 0.81
N VAL A 18 11.01 5.76 -0.01
CA VAL A 18 10.18 5.03 -0.97
C VAL A 18 11.05 4.34 -2.02
N LYS A 19 12.09 5.00 -2.52
CA LYS A 19 13.03 4.40 -3.48
C LYS A 19 13.73 3.15 -2.93
N GLN A 20 14.10 3.16 -1.65
CA GLN A 20 14.78 2.05 -0.98
C GLN A 20 13.80 0.96 -0.55
N GLY A 21 12.62 1.33 -0.07
CA GLY A 21 11.65 0.42 0.53
C GLY A 21 10.64 -0.18 -0.45
N ASP A 22 10.28 0.55 -1.51
CA ASP A 22 9.37 0.11 -2.56
C ASP A 22 9.73 0.76 -3.91
N TYR A 23 10.74 0.22 -4.55
CA TYR A 23 11.26 0.75 -5.81
C TYR A 23 10.22 0.76 -6.94
N GLU A 24 9.29 -0.19 -6.95
CA GLU A 24 8.24 -0.25 -7.98
C GLU A 24 7.26 0.92 -7.84
N ARG A 25 6.82 1.24 -6.62
CA ARG A 25 6.00 2.44 -6.37
C ARG A 25 6.76 3.71 -6.69
N TYR A 26 8.04 3.78 -6.30
CA TYR A 26 8.89 4.93 -6.64
C TYR A 26 8.91 5.17 -8.15
N ARG A 27 9.14 4.13 -8.96
CA ARG A 27 9.14 4.23 -10.43
C ARG A 27 7.81 4.74 -10.97
N VAL A 28 6.69 4.23 -10.46
CA VAL A 28 5.35 4.67 -10.87
C VAL A 28 5.15 6.15 -10.55
N ILE A 29 5.47 6.58 -9.32
CA ILE A 29 5.36 7.99 -8.91
C ILE A 29 6.18 8.89 -9.83
N MET A 30 7.39 8.47 -10.22
CA MET A 30 8.24 9.23 -11.15
C MET A 30 7.65 9.40 -12.56
N THR A 31 6.65 8.60 -12.95
CA THR A 31 5.93 8.77 -14.23
C THR A 31 4.78 9.78 -14.16
N LEU A 32 4.42 10.26 -12.97
CA LEU A 32 3.33 11.21 -12.75
C LEU A 32 3.78 12.66 -13.01
N ASP A 33 2.79 13.56 -13.09
CA ASP A 33 3.06 14.99 -13.09
C ASP A 33 3.90 15.36 -11.84
N PRO A 34 4.97 16.17 -11.97
CA PRO A 34 5.81 16.56 -10.85
C PRO A 34 5.04 17.13 -9.64
N LYS A 35 3.95 17.84 -9.88
CA LYS A 35 3.10 18.42 -8.82
C LYS A 35 2.41 17.40 -7.92
N LEU A 36 2.20 16.17 -8.42
CA LEU A 36 1.54 15.09 -7.71
C LEU A 36 2.51 14.17 -6.94
N ARG A 37 3.82 14.29 -7.23
CA ARG A 37 4.82 13.35 -6.70
C ARG A 37 5.07 13.53 -5.22
N SER A 38 5.12 14.77 -4.75
CA SER A 38 5.48 15.12 -3.35
C SER A 38 4.54 14.43 -2.37
N ASP A 39 3.25 14.62 -2.55
CA ASP A 39 2.22 14.11 -1.63
C ASP A 39 2.20 12.58 -1.61
N LEU A 40 2.38 11.96 -2.79
CA LEU A 40 2.46 10.51 -2.88
C LEU A 40 3.75 9.95 -2.25
N PHE A 41 4.89 10.63 -2.37
CA PHE A 41 6.10 10.22 -1.66
C PHE A 41 5.93 10.30 -0.15
N VAL A 42 5.31 11.36 0.36
CA VAL A 42 5.02 11.50 1.79
C VAL A 42 4.07 10.40 2.27
N LEU A 43 2.96 10.16 1.57
CA LEU A 43 2.00 9.10 1.93
C LEU A 43 2.64 7.71 1.89
N MET A 44 3.41 7.40 0.84
CA MET A 44 4.05 6.08 0.71
C MET A 44 5.19 5.90 1.71
N ALA A 45 5.91 6.96 2.08
CA ALA A 45 6.88 6.92 3.16
C ALA A 45 6.22 6.62 4.51
N ALA A 46 5.08 7.29 4.81
CA ALA A 46 4.28 6.98 6.01
C ALA A 46 3.83 5.51 6.01
N ASN A 47 3.32 4.99 4.90
CA ASN A 47 2.93 3.59 4.79
C ASN A 47 4.11 2.63 5.02
N ILE A 48 5.30 2.93 4.53
CA ILE A 48 6.50 2.10 4.74
C ILE A 48 6.88 2.09 6.21
N GLU A 49 6.95 3.24 6.87
CA GLU A 49 7.29 3.34 8.29
C GLU A 49 6.27 2.62 9.18
N ILE A 50 4.97 2.85 8.95
CA ILE A 50 3.88 2.19 9.68
C ILE A 50 3.93 0.67 9.47
N SER A 51 4.09 0.21 8.22
CA SER A 51 4.13 -1.23 7.92
C SER A 51 5.35 -1.94 8.48
N ARG A 52 6.47 -1.23 8.66
CA ARG A 52 7.70 -1.77 9.25
C ARG A 52 7.68 -1.79 10.78
N ALA A 53 6.86 -0.94 11.41
CA ALA A 53 6.84 -0.79 12.86
C ALA A 53 6.69 -2.12 13.64
N PRO A 54 5.79 -3.05 13.24
CA PRO A 54 5.66 -4.36 13.88
C PRO A 54 6.88 -5.28 13.72
N TRP A 55 7.70 -5.05 12.70
CA TRP A 55 8.77 -5.97 12.28
C TRP A 55 10.17 -5.59 12.74
N ILE A 56 10.34 -4.42 13.36
CA ILE A 56 11.66 -3.87 13.75
C ILE A 56 12.29 -4.65 14.90
N SER A 57 11.46 -5.20 15.79
CA SER A 57 11.92 -5.94 16.95
C SER A 57 11.19 -7.28 17.06
N ARG A 58 11.84 -8.24 17.74
CA ARG A 58 11.18 -9.48 18.17
C ARG A 58 10.41 -9.30 19.48
N GLU A 59 10.62 -8.19 20.17
CA GLU A 59 9.91 -7.84 21.41
C GLU A 59 8.60 -7.13 21.05
N SER A 60 7.44 -7.76 21.30
CA SER A 60 6.12 -7.23 20.99
C SER A 60 5.89 -5.82 21.55
N LEU A 61 6.37 -5.58 22.79
CA LEU A 61 6.23 -4.28 23.44
C LEU A 61 6.88 -3.14 22.65
N ILE A 62 8.05 -3.37 22.04
CA ILE A 62 8.73 -2.34 21.22
C ILE A 62 7.91 -2.06 19.96
N SER A 63 7.34 -3.08 19.34
CA SER A 63 6.48 -2.95 18.17
C SER A 63 5.18 -2.21 18.49
N GLU A 64 4.55 -2.51 19.63
CA GLU A 64 3.36 -1.81 20.13
C GLU A 64 3.64 -0.32 20.38
N ILE A 65 4.76 0.00 21.07
CA ILE A 65 5.18 1.39 21.31
C ILE A 65 5.36 2.14 19.99
N ARG A 66 5.92 1.52 18.95
CA ARG A 66 6.10 2.15 17.65
C ARG A 66 4.79 2.39 16.91
N LEU A 67 3.87 1.43 16.91
CA LEU A 67 2.53 1.64 16.35
C LEU A 67 1.78 2.71 17.11
N ARG A 68 1.88 2.72 18.44
CA ARG A 68 1.29 3.75 19.28
C ARG A 68 1.82 5.14 18.96
N TRP A 69 3.14 5.26 18.75
CA TRP A 69 3.76 6.51 18.36
C TRP A 69 3.17 7.06 17.04
N TRP A 70 2.97 6.17 16.05
CA TRP A 70 2.34 6.56 14.78
C TRP A 70 0.88 6.96 14.97
N LEU A 71 0.12 6.22 15.78
CA LEU A 71 -1.27 6.54 16.06
C LEU A 71 -1.40 7.93 16.70
N GLU A 72 -0.60 8.23 17.71
CA GLU A 72 -0.57 9.54 18.36
C GLU A 72 -0.16 10.66 17.40
N ALA A 73 0.80 10.44 16.51
CA ALA A 73 1.19 11.40 15.49
C ALA A 73 0.02 11.74 14.55
N ILE A 74 -0.77 10.75 14.14
CA ILE A 74 -1.96 11.00 13.31
C ILE A 74 -3.08 11.68 14.11
N GLU A 75 -3.23 11.37 15.39
CA GLU A 75 -4.18 12.06 16.29
C GLU A 75 -3.80 13.55 16.50
N GLU A 76 -2.50 13.87 16.54
CA GLU A 76 -2.00 15.24 16.57
C GLU A 76 -2.42 16.01 15.30
N ILE A 77 -2.23 15.42 14.11
CA ILE A 77 -2.65 15.98 12.82
C ILE A 77 -4.18 16.18 12.80
N GLU A 78 -4.97 15.20 13.23
CA GLU A 78 -6.43 15.26 13.22
C GLU A 78 -7.00 16.37 14.11
N SER A 79 -6.34 16.63 15.24
CA SER A 79 -6.78 17.58 16.26
C SER A 79 -6.19 18.98 16.10
N ASP A 80 -5.51 19.27 15.01
CA ASP A 80 -4.83 20.54 14.73
C ASP A 80 -3.85 20.96 15.86
N LYS A 81 -3.25 19.98 16.55
CA LYS A 81 -2.21 20.21 17.56
C LYS A 81 -0.84 20.32 16.89
N ALA A 82 0.14 20.82 17.64
CA ALA A 82 1.52 20.81 17.19
C ALA A 82 1.99 19.36 16.94
N VAL A 83 2.26 19.04 15.67
CA VAL A 83 2.67 17.71 15.25
C VAL A 83 4.14 17.48 15.62
N ARG A 84 4.43 16.32 16.18
CA ARG A 84 5.80 15.91 16.51
C ARG A 84 6.72 15.94 15.30
N ARG A 85 7.90 16.52 15.45
CA ARG A 85 8.86 16.70 14.35
C ARG A 85 9.42 15.38 13.88
N HIS A 86 9.15 14.99 12.65
CA HIS A 86 9.73 13.85 11.95
C HIS A 86 9.64 14.11 10.44
N PHE A 87 10.61 13.64 9.65
CA PHE A 87 10.66 13.91 8.21
C PHE A 87 9.43 13.39 7.43
N VAL A 88 8.63 12.49 8.00
CA VAL A 88 7.36 12.04 7.44
C VAL A 88 6.18 12.81 8.03
N THR A 89 6.07 12.95 9.36
CA THR A 89 4.88 13.56 9.98
C THR A 89 4.74 15.03 9.67
N SER A 90 5.85 15.78 9.59
CA SER A 90 5.84 17.20 9.27
C SER A 90 5.24 17.53 7.89
N PRO A 91 5.62 16.87 6.78
CA PRO A 91 4.94 17.07 5.51
C PRO A 91 3.58 16.36 5.43
N LEU A 92 3.34 15.29 6.20
CA LEU A 92 2.08 14.54 6.20
C LEU A 92 0.92 15.41 6.75
N GLU A 93 1.19 16.27 7.72
CA GLU A 93 0.24 17.25 8.26
C GLU A 93 -0.38 18.13 7.16
N ASN A 94 0.40 18.48 6.15
CA ASN A 94 -0.05 19.39 5.08
C ASN A 94 -0.88 18.70 3.99
N ILE A 95 -0.88 17.38 3.92
CA ILE A 95 -1.56 16.64 2.84
C ILE A 95 -2.80 15.87 3.31
N LEU A 96 -2.94 15.61 4.61
CA LEU A 96 -4.07 14.84 5.14
C LEU A 96 -5.21 15.74 5.62
N ASN A 97 -6.43 15.41 5.23
CA ASN A 97 -7.65 15.92 5.84
C ASN A 97 -8.19 14.95 6.91
N LYS A 98 -9.23 15.38 7.67
CA LYS A 98 -9.83 14.58 8.75
C LYS A 98 -10.42 13.23 8.30
N SER A 99 -10.91 13.13 7.06
CA SER A 99 -11.39 11.86 6.52
C SER A 99 -10.22 10.90 6.28
N GLN A 100 -9.12 11.41 5.78
CA GLN A 100 -7.92 10.64 5.47
C GLN A 100 -7.17 10.21 6.73
N THR A 101 -7.09 11.08 7.75
CA THR A 101 -6.48 10.69 9.05
C THR A 101 -7.20 9.51 9.68
N LYS A 102 -8.54 9.43 9.56
CA LYS A 102 -9.31 8.27 10.02
C LYS A 102 -8.87 6.98 9.32
N LEU A 103 -8.71 7.00 8.00
CA LEU A 103 -8.25 5.84 7.22
C LEU A 103 -6.83 5.39 7.61
N ILE A 104 -5.94 6.35 7.88
CA ILE A 104 -4.59 6.04 8.35
C ILE A 104 -4.61 5.45 9.77
N LYS A 105 -5.46 5.95 10.68
CA LYS A 105 -5.61 5.36 12.03
C LYS A 105 -6.13 3.92 11.96
N GLU A 106 -7.12 3.65 11.12
CA GLU A 106 -7.61 2.29 10.89
C GLU A 106 -6.50 1.37 10.33
N ASN A 107 -5.65 1.89 9.44
CA ASN A 107 -4.48 1.16 8.93
C ASN A 107 -3.51 0.81 10.06
N ILE A 108 -3.13 1.78 10.90
CA ILE A 108 -2.23 1.57 12.04
C ILE A 108 -2.80 0.53 13.00
N THR A 109 -4.10 0.64 13.31
CA THR A 109 -4.79 -0.29 14.22
C THR A 109 -4.80 -1.71 13.66
N ALA A 110 -5.08 -1.88 12.37
CA ALA A 110 -5.04 -3.19 11.72
C ALA A 110 -3.63 -3.83 11.76
N ARG A 111 -2.57 -3.01 11.72
CA ARG A 111 -1.18 -3.48 11.82
C ARG A 111 -0.81 -4.06 13.19
N SER A 112 -1.63 -3.89 14.23
CA SER A 112 -1.42 -4.59 15.51
C SER A 112 -1.46 -6.11 15.36
N TRP A 113 -2.19 -6.62 14.35
CA TRP A 113 -2.15 -8.04 14.01
C TRP A 113 -0.74 -8.52 13.62
N ASP A 114 0.06 -7.66 12.98
CA ASP A 114 1.43 -7.99 12.57
C ASP A 114 2.40 -8.20 13.75
N ILE A 115 2.02 -7.83 14.96
CA ILE A 115 2.83 -8.04 16.18
C ILE A 115 2.69 -9.48 16.70
N ASN A 116 1.48 -10.04 16.58
CA ASN A 116 1.16 -11.37 17.06
C ASN A 116 1.53 -12.46 16.03
N THR A 117 1.70 -13.69 16.49
CA THR A 117 2.01 -14.84 15.63
C THR A 117 0.76 -15.61 15.19
N ASP A 118 -0.39 -15.32 15.80
CA ASP A 118 -1.64 -16.01 15.50
C ASP A 118 -2.13 -15.71 14.07
N PRO A 119 -2.65 -16.71 13.34
CA PRO A 119 -3.25 -16.48 12.03
C PRO A 119 -4.55 -15.66 12.18
N HIS A 120 -5.04 -15.12 11.06
CA HIS A 120 -6.41 -14.60 11.01
C HIS A 120 -7.40 -15.73 11.36
N LEU A 121 -8.45 -15.44 12.13
CA LEU A 121 -9.42 -16.46 12.57
C LEU A 121 -10.22 -17.05 11.41
N ASN A 122 -10.44 -16.25 10.36
CA ASN A 122 -11.25 -16.64 9.21
C ASN A 122 -10.98 -15.72 7.99
N GLU A 123 -11.59 -16.06 6.85
CA GLU A 123 -11.47 -15.28 5.61
C GLU A 123 -11.91 -13.82 5.77
N LYS A 124 -12.95 -13.55 6.55
CA LYS A 124 -13.48 -12.20 6.74
C LYS A 124 -12.46 -11.28 7.43
N GLU A 125 -11.77 -11.80 8.43
CA GLU A 125 -10.71 -11.02 9.12
C GLU A 125 -9.53 -10.76 8.19
N LEU A 126 -9.10 -11.75 7.40
CA LEU A 126 -8.03 -11.57 6.41
C LEU A 126 -8.41 -10.49 5.38
N PHE A 127 -9.63 -10.53 4.84
CA PHE A 127 -10.09 -9.54 3.85
C PHE A 127 -10.21 -8.15 4.48
N ASN A 128 -10.73 -8.05 5.70
CA ASN A 128 -10.79 -6.80 6.44
C ASN A 128 -9.40 -6.23 6.74
N TYR A 129 -8.44 -7.09 7.08
CA TYR A 129 -7.05 -6.66 7.27
C TYR A 129 -6.47 -6.03 5.99
N ILE A 130 -6.70 -6.63 4.82
CA ILE A 130 -6.26 -6.06 3.54
C ILE A 130 -6.98 -4.74 3.24
N ASP A 131 -8.30 -4.67 3.49
CA ASP A 131 -9.09 -3.46 3.26
C ASP A 131 -8.62 -2.31 4.17
N CYS A 132 -8.42 -2.56 5.45
CA CYS A 132 -7.92 -1.57 6.40
C CYS A 132 -6.47 -1.16 6.14
N THR A 133 -5.62 -2.08 5.69
CA THR A 133 -4.20 -1.78 5.44
C THR A 133 -3.98 -1.21 4.03
N SER A 134 -4.02 -2.04 3.01
CA SER A 134 -3.76 -1.62 1.63
C SER A 134 -4.92 -0.79 1.07
N GLY A 135 -6.17 -1.20 1.27
CA GLY A 135 -7.36 -0.48 0.81
C GLY A 135 -7.38 0.97 1.27
N ASN A 136 -7.19 1.21 2.57
CA ASN A 136 -7.19 2.57 3.14
C ASN A 136 -6.07 3.45 2.59
N ILE A 137 -4.84 2.94 2.48
CA ILE A 137 -3.71 3.71 1.93
C ILE A 137 -3.98 4.13 0.48
N TRP A 138 -4.51 3.22 -0.33
CA TRP A 138 -4.82 3.53 -1.72
C TRP A 138 -6.08 4.39 -1.88
N ALA A 139 -7.02 4.35 -0.93
CA ALA A 139 -8.13 5.29 -0.86
C ALA A 139 -7.62 6.73 -0.67
N VAL A 140 -6.67 6.94 0.26
CA VAL A 140 -6.02 8.25 0.44
C VAL A 140 -5.23 8.65 -0.80
N ALA A 141 -4.44 7.74 -1.39
CA ALA A 141 -3.67 8.01 -2.61
C ALA A 141 -4.57 8.44 -3.79
N ALA A 142 -5.74 7.82 -3.93
CA ALA A 142 -6.70 8.17 -4.96
C ALA A 142 -7.21 9.61 -4.80
N GLU A 143 -7.56 10.03 -3.57
CA GLU A 143 -7.99 11.40 -3.31
C GLU A 143 -6.89 12.42 -3.58
N LEU A 144 -5.63 12.13 -3.24
CA LEU A 144 -4.50 13.01 -3.57
C LEU A 144 -4.30 13.14 -5.09
N LEU A 145 -4.76 12.18 -5.88
CA LEU A 145 -4.78 12.23 -7.33
C LEU A 145 -6.09 12.83 -7.90
N GLY A 146 -7.04 13.22 -7.04
CA GLY A 146 -8.36 13.75 -7.43
C GLY A 146 -9.42 12.68 -7.74
N ALA A 147 -9.11 11.38 -7.56
CA ALA A 147 -10.06 10.30 -7.72
C ALA A 147 -10.82 9.99 -6.43
N SER A 148 -11.89 9.19 -6.49
CA SER A 148 -12.66 8.85 -5.29
C SER A 148 -11.96 7.79 -4.43
N GLN A 149 -12.17 7.84 -3.11
CA GLN A 149 -11.71 6.82 -2.15
C GLN A 149 -12.14 5.41 -2.57
N LYS A 150 -13.37 5.25 -3.10
CA LYS A 150 -13.88 3.96 -3.56
C LYS A 150 -12.97 3.33 -4.61
N ILE A 151 -12.53 4.09 -5.60
CA ILE A 151 -11.63 3.60 -6.66
C ILE A 151 -10.29 3.19 -6.06
N GLY A 152 -9.72 4.05 -5.21
CA GLY A 152 -8.47 3.75 -4.51
C GLY A 152 -8.56 2.48 -3.68
N ARG A 153 -9.64 2.32 -2.92
CA ARG A 153 -9.89 1.14 -2.09
C ARG A 153 -9.96 -0.15 -2.91
N LEU A 154 -10.74 -0.16 -4.00
CA LEU A 154 -10.85 -1.31 -4.89
C LEU A 154 -9.48 -1.73 -5.46
N LEU A 155 -8.74 -0.78 -6.02
CA LEU A 155 -7.40 -1.06 -6.55
C LEU A 155 -6.41 -1.44 -5.44
N GLY A 156 -6.52 -0.79 -4.29
CA GLY A 156 -5.72 -1.05 -3.10
C GLY A 156 -5.91 -2.45 -2.55
N ASN A 157 -7.14 -2.95 -2.52
CA ASN A 157 -7.44 -4.31 -2.10
C ASN A 157 -6.77 -5.33 -3.04
N ALA A 158 -6.85 -5.13 -4.34
CA ALA A 158 -6.19 -5.99 -5.32
C ALA A 158 -4.66 -5.97 -5.17
N ILE A 159 -4.06 -4.79 -4.96
CA ILE A 159 -2.62 -4.66 -4.67
C ILE A 159 -2.27 -5.39 -3.37
N GLY A 160 -3.10 -5.21 -2.33
CA GLY A 160 -2.89 -5.82 -1.01
C GLY A 160 -2.90 -7.34 -1.07
N VAL A 161 -3.85 -7.95 -1.81
CA VAL A 161 -3.89 -9.39 -2.05
C VAL A 161 -2.57 -9.89 -2.65
N VAL A 162 -2.09 -9.25 -3.71
CA VAL A 162 -0.83 -9.65 -4.37
C VAL A 162 0.36 -9.48 -3.43
N GLN A 163 0.43 -8.38 -2.68
CA GLN A 163 1.54 -8.13 -1.76
C GLN A 163 1.53 -9.10 -0.58
N TYR A 164 0.36 -9.42 -0.04
CA TYR A 164 0.20 -10.39 1.02
C TYR A 164 0.65 -11.79 0.58
N CYS A 165 0.23 -12.24 -0.61
CA CYS A 165 0.69 -13.49 -1.19
C CYS A 165 2.22 -13.52 -1.39
N LYS A 166 2.82 -12.42 -1.82
CA LYS A 166 4.28 -12.33 -1.97
C LYS A 166 5.03 -12.38 -0.63
N ALA A 167 4.41 -11.87 0.44
CA ALA A 167 5.00 -11.83 1.78
C ALA A 167 4.76 -13.13 2.58
N SER A 168 3.91 -14.05 2.10
CA SER A 168 3.48 -15.23 2.86
C SER A 168 4.63 -16.12 3.30
N ASN A 169 5.68 -16.26 2.48
CA ASN A 169 6.88 -17.03 2.84
C ASN A 169 7.61 -16.40 4.02
N GLU A 170 7.74 -15.08 4.05
CA GLU A 170 8.36 -14.37 5.16
C GLU A 170 7.56 -14.53 6.46
N PHE A 171 6.21 -14.57 6.37
CA PHE A 171 5.38 -14.89 7.52
C PHE A 171 5.66 -16.30 8.04
N THR A 172 5.74 -17.30 7.15
CA THR A 172 6.04 -18.69 7.52
C THR A 172 7.43 -18.83 8.13
N GLU A 173 8.45 -18.18 7.57
CA GLU A 173 9.81 -18.15 8.12
C GLU A 173 9.88 -17.54 9.52
N ARG A 174 8.95 -16.66 9.85
CA ARG A 174 8.78 -16.05 11.17
C ARG A 174 7.86 -16.83 12.11
N GLY A 175 7.43 -18.04 11.70
CA GLY A 175 6.59 -18.94 12.52
C GLY A 175 5.10 -18.57 12.52
N ARG A 176 4.63 -17.78 11.54
CA ARG A 176 3.22 -17.41 11.41
C ARG A 176 2.56 -18.14 10.24
N ALA A 177 1.36 -18.68 10.45
CA ALA A 177 0.52 -19.14 9.35
C ALA A 177 -0.08 -17.92 8.62
N PRO A 178 0.21 -17.74 7.30
CA PRO A 178 -0.27 -16.57 6.57
C PRO A 178 -1.77 -16.62 6.29
N PHE A 179 -2.35 -17.81 6.15
CA PHE A 179 -3.76 -18.00 5.83
C PHE A 179 -4.47 -18.81 6.92
N PRO A 180 -5.76 -18.52 7.21
CA PRO A 180 -6.57 -19.36 8.08
C PRO A 180 -6.92 -20.69 7.41
N GLU A 181 -7.32 -21.68 8.19
CA GLU A 181 -7.80 -22.97 7.68
C GLU A 181 -9.28 -22.89 7.21
N PRO A 182 -9.66 -23.61 6.17
CA PRO A 182 -8.82 -24.45 5.29
C PRO A 182 -8.03 -23.64 4.26
N GLU A 183 -6.70 -23.69 4.33
CA GLU A 183 -5.77 -22.81 3.61
C GLU A 183 -6.03 -22.74 2.10
N GLU A 184 -6.17 -23.87 1.42
CA GLU A 184 -6.34 -23.90 -0.05
C GLU A 184 -7.62 -23.19 -0.50
N GLU A 185 -8.74 -23.43 0.20
CA GLU A 185 -10.03 -22.80 -0.10
C GLU A 185 -9.95 -21.29 0.14
N ILE A 186 -9.35 -20.87 1.25
CA ILE A 186 -9.18 -19.46 1.60
C ILE A 186 -8.28 -18.75 0.59
N ILE A 187 -7.18 -19.35 0.18
CA ILE A 187 -6.31 -18.78 -0.86
C ILE A 187 -7.09 -18.56 -2.16
N GLN A 188 -7.88 -19.52 -2.60
CA GLN A 188 -8.69 -19.39 -3.80
C GLN A 188 -9.69 -18.24 -3.70
N LYS A 189 -10.46 -18.16 -2.62
CA LYS A 189 -11.42 -17.07 -2.37
C LYS A 189 -10.71 -15.71 -2.32
N PHE A 190 -9.56 -15.64 -1.66
CA PHE A 190 -8.77 -14.43 -1.51
C PHE A 190 -8.28 -13.90 -2.86
N LEU A 191 -7.77 -14.78 -3.73
CA LEU A 191 -7.32 -14.42 -5.08
C LEU A 191 -8.50 -14.01 -5.98
N GLN A 192 -9.65 -14.71 -5.89
CA GLN A 192 -10.86 -14.35 -6.60
C GLN A 192 -11.37 -12.97 -6.17
N TRP A 193 -11.44 -12.72 -4.86
CA TRP A 193 -11.81 -11.41 -4.33
C TRP A 193 -10.88 -10.31 -4.87
N GLY A 194 -9.56 -10.49 -4.80
CA GLY A 194 -8.60 -9.53 -5.36
C GLY A 194 -8.79 -9.28 -6.85
N THR A 195 -9.18 -10.31 -7.62
CA THR A 195 -9.47 -10.18 -9.06
C THR A 195 -10.73 -9.34 -9.29
N ILE A 196 -11.81 -9.59 -8.55
CA ILE A 196 -13.05 -8.79 -8.61
C ILE A 196 -12.76 -7.33 -8.27
N GLN A 197 -12.03 -7.09 -7.17
CA GLN A 197 -11.64 -5.73 -6.76
C GLN A 197 -10.85 -4.99 -7.86
N LEU A 198 -9.92 -5.69 -8.53
CA LEU A 198 -9.15 -5.11 -9.64
C LEU A 198 -10.04 -4.77 -10.84
N GLU A 199 -10.93 -5.67 -11.24
CA GLU A 199 -11.80 -5.51 -12.40
C GLU A 199 -12.78 -4.35 -12.17
N GLU A 200 -13.43 -4.30 -11.03
CA GLU A 200 -14.34 -3.20 -10.66
C GLU A 200 -13.60 -1.87 -10.59
N GLY A 201 -12.44 -1.83 -9.94
CA GLY A 201 -11.62 -0.63 -9.85
C GLY A 201 -11.18 -0.10 -11.23
N LEU A 202 -10.74 -0.99 -12.12
CA LEU A 202 -10.36 -0.62 -13.49
C LEU A 202 -11.57 -0.16 -14.35
N LEU A 203 -12.77 -0.70 -14.13
CA LEU A 203 -13.98 -0.22 -14.78
C LEU A 203 -14.32 1.21 -14.36
N GLU A 204 -14.19 1.53 -13.07
CA GLU A 204 -14.40 2.89 -12.58
C GLU A 204 -13.32 3.85 -13.09
N VAL A 205 -12.05 3.46 -13.12
CA VAL A 205 -10.96 4.31 -13.64
C VAL A 205 -11.15 4.66 -15.12
N LYS A 206 -11.75 3.79 -15.92
CA LYS A 206 -12.04 4.09 -17.36
C LYS A 206 -12.95 5.30 -17.55
N LYS A 207 -13.71 5.68 -16.52
CA LYS A 207 -14.61 6.84 -16.55
C LYS A 207 -13.89 8.15 -16.21
N LEU A 208 -12.67 8.08 -15.70
CA LEU A 208 -11.87 9.21 -15.24
C LEU A 208 -11.01 9.80 -16.37
N GLN A 209 -10.67 11.07 -16.23
CA GLN A 209 -9.69 11.75 -17.06
C GLN A 209 -8.37 11.96 -16.32
N LYS A 210 -7.41 12.64 -16.94
CA LYS A 210 -6.16 13.03 -16.25
C LYS A 210 -6.44 14.23 -15.33
N PRO A 211 -5.81 14.30 -14.16
CA PRO A 211 -4.79 13.39 -13.63
C PRO A 211 -5.33 12.15 -12.91
N GLU A 212 -6.62 12.11 -12.59
CA GLU A 212 -7.28 11.13 -11.71
C GLU A 212 -7.07 9.68 -12.16
N ASN A 213 -7.07 9.43 -13.47
CA ASN A 213 -6.88 8.09 -14.03
C ASN A 213 -5.44 7.55 -13.82
N ALA A 214 -4.51 8.39 -13.36
CA ALA A 214 -3.11 8.00 -13.14
C ALA A 214 -2.97 6.90 -12.06
N ILE A 215 -3.95 6.75 -11.16
CA ILE A 215 -3.97 5.70 -10.14
C ILE A 215 -3.85 4.29 -10.73
N ARG A 216 -4.35 4.05 -11.95
CA ARG A 216 -4.24 2.76 -12.64
C ARG A 216 -2.81 2.30 -12.90
N ARG A 217 -1.83 3.23 -12.94
CA ARG A 217 -0.43 2.89 -13.15
C ARG A 217 0.12 2.04 -12.01
N PHE A 218 -0.44 2.17 -10.81
CA PHE A 218 0.01 1.42 -9.63
C PHE A 218 -0.42 -0.05 -9.63
N VAL A 219 -1.37 -0.44 -10.49
CA VAL A 219 -1.80 -1.84 -10.66
C VAL A 219 -1.20 -2.52 -11.91
N TRP A 220 -0.12 -1.96 -12.47
CA TRP A 220 0.48 -2.38 -13.74
C TRP A 220 0.87 -3.86 -13.80
N ASP A 221 1.24 -4.47 -12.69
CA ASP A 221 1.60 -5.88 -12.58
C ASP A 221 0.60 -6.74 -11.79
N THR A 222 -0.38 -6.11 -11.13
CA THR A 222 -1.33 -6.78 -10.24
C THR A 222 -2.12 -7.88 -10.96
N SER A 223 -2.68 -7.60 -12.14
CA SER A 223 -3.41 -8.60 -12.96
C SER A 223 -2.53 -9.80 -13.33
N PHE A 224 -1.24 -9.59 -13.55
CA PHE A 224 -0.33 -10.69 -13.85
C PHE A 224 -0.18 -11.63 -12.66
N TYR A 225 0.15 -11.08 -11.48
CA TYR A 225 0.36 -11.91 -10.29
C TYR A 225 -0.92 -12.65 -9.89
N LEU A 226 -2.08 -11.99 -9.91
CA LEU A 226 -3.35 -12.65 -9.64
C LEU A 226 -3.60 -13.84 -10.57
N LYS A 227 -3.41 -13.66 -11.88
CA LYS A 227 -3.55 -14.75 -12.86
C LYS A 227 -2.55 -15.89 -12.64
N GLN A 228 -1.31 -15.58 -12.27
CA GLN A 228 -0.30 -16.61 -12.02
C GLN A 228 -0.62 -17.40 -10.75
N PHE A 229 -1.00 -16.73 -9.67
CA PHE A 229 -1.38 -17.36 -8.41
C PHE A 229 -2.64 -18.22 -8.55
N LEU A 230 -3.67 -17.74 -9.28
CA LEU A 230 -4.88 -18.52 -9.57
C LEU A 230 -4.58 -19.77 -10.40
N ARG A 231 -3.66 -19.65 -11.37
CA ARG A 231 -3.26 -20.79 -12.22
C ARG A 231 -2.43 -21.83 -11.47
N LYS A 232 -1.57 -21.38 -10.55
CA LYS A 232 -0.65 -22.23 -9.80
C LYS A 232 -0.43 -21.64 -8.40
N PRO A 233 -1.26 -22.00 -7.40
CA PRO A 233 -1.17 -21.47 -6.04
C PRO A 233 0.21 -21.69 -5.38
N ASP A 234 0.93 -22.77 -5.72
CA ASP A 234 2.28 -23.02 -5.24
C ASP A 234 3.26 -21.86 -5.52
N TYR A 235 2.96 -21.01 -6.49
CA TYR A 235 3.75 -19.80 -6.73
C TYR A 235 3.70 -18.78 -5.60
N ILE A 236 2.74 -18.86 -4.72
CA ILE A 236 2.70 -18.09 -3.48
C ILE A 236 3.87 -18.51 -2.58
N LYS A 237 4.14 -19.83 -2.50
CA LYS A 237 5.22 -20.42 -1.69
C LYS A 237 6.61 -20.33 -2.35
N THR A 238 6.68 -20.23 -3.68
CA THR A 238 7.96 -20.32 -4.44
C THR A 238 8.46 -18.98 -4.98
N SER A 239 7.76 -17.89 -4.77
CA SER A 239 8.09 -16.53 -5.25
C SER A 239 8.36 -16.44 -6.75
N ILE A 240 7.37 -16.04 -7.54
CA ILE A 240 7.56 -15.80 -8.98
C ILE A 240 8.40 -14.53 -9.18
N LYS A 241 9.52 -14.68 -9.86
CA LYS A 241 10.30 -13.54 -10.37
C LYS A 241 10.23 -13.54 -11.90
N PRO A 242 9.33 -12.75 -12.52
CA PRO A 242 9.38 -12.54 -13.96
C PRO A 242 10.74 -11.99 -14.35
N THR A 243 11.22 -12.29 -15.55
CA THR A 243 12.49 -11.73 -16.04
C THR A 243 12.40 -10.19 -16.08
N ASP A 244 13.51 -9.53 -15.82
CA ASP A 244 13.56 -8.06 -15.79
C ASP A 244 13.10 -7.44 -17.11
N THR A 245 13.39 -8.08 -18.23
CA THR A 245 12.93 -7.67 -19.56
C THR A 245 11.41 -7.66 -19.66
N VAL A 246 10.74 -8.73 -19.22
CA VAL A 246 9.27 -8.80 -19.24
C VAL A 246 8.65 -7.75 -18.32
N ARG A 247 9.23 -7.55 -17.13
CA ARG A 247 8.80 -6.50 -16.18
C ARG A 247 8.94 -5.11 -16.79
N PHE A 248 10.08 -4.82 -17.42
CA PHE A 248 10.36 -3.56 -18.10
C PHE A 248 9.31 -3.24 -19.16
N PHE A 249 9.05 -4.13 -20.10
CA PHE A 249 8.07 -3.91 -21.17
C PHE A 249 6.66 -3.73 -20.62
N ARG A 250 6.25 -4.50 -19.64
CA ARG A 250 4.92 -4.37 -19.01
C ARG A 250 4.73 -3.03 -18.32
N PHE A 251 5.75 -2.59 -17.58
CA PHE A 251 5.74 -1.28 -16.94
C PHE A 251 5.57 -0.15 -17.95
N TRP A 252 6.39 -0.15 -19.02
CA TRP A 252 6.30 0.87 -20.05
C TRP A 252 4.97 0.86 -20.79
N ILE A 253 4.44 -0.30 -21.15
CA ILE A 253 3.11 -0.41 -21.77
C ILE A 253 2.03 0.17 -20.84
N ALA A 254 2.11 -0.08 -19.54
CA ALA A 254 1.17 0.50 -18.58
C ALA A 254 1.29 2.01 -18.44
N CYS A 255 2.50 2.56 -18.59
CA CYS A 255 2.74 4.01 -18.50
C CYS A 255 2.40 4.75 -19.81
N LEU A 256 2.60 4.12 -20.98
CA LEU A 256 2.39 4.75 -22.30
C LEU A 256 0.92 4.70 -22.78
N ARG A 257 0.12 3.78 -22.28
CA ARG A 257 -1.30 3.65 -22.66
C ARG A 257 -2.21 4.74 -22.10
N PHE A 258 -1.63 5.78 -21.51
CA PHE A 258 -2.33 6.90 -20.85
C PHE A 258 -1.48 8.18 -20.91
#